data_f49a324b08cde38adfb336e885311185
#
_entry.id   f49a324b08cde38adfb336e885311185
#
_cell.length_a   1.000
_cell.length_b   1.000
_cell.length_c   1.000
_cell.angle_alpha   90.00
_cell.angle_beta   90.00
_cell.angle_gamma   90.00
#
_symmetry.space_group_name_H-M   'P 1'
#
loop_
_entity.id
_entity.type
_entity.pdbx_description
1 polymer ?
#
loop_
_entity_poly.entity_id
_entity_poly.type
_entity_poly.pdbx_seq_one_letter_code
_entity_poly.pdbx_strand_id
1 'polypeptide(L)'
;SVTVQAVPFHEYTVSFLAYLIWDPVHMYNATTNGWTNFEHQITFDVRQPKTHKYSMERLRKFIAEHPYVNVIRYTTFFHQFTLIFDELKREKFVDWYGYSASVSPYILNQFEQEVGYKFRPEYIIDQGYYNNQYRVPSKEFRDFQAFQRREVAKLAKEMVDITHACGCEAMMFLGDHWIGTEPFMPEFKTIGLDAVVGSVGNGSTLRLISDIEGVKYTEGRFLPYFFPDTFHEGGDPVREAKENWVTARRAILRKPIDRIGYGGYLKLALQFPEFVDYVESVCNEFRELYENIKGTTPYCVKRVAVLNCWGKMRAWGCHMVHHALYYKQNYSYAGVIEMLSGAPFDVKFISFEDIKNDPHLLDSLDVIINVGDADTAHTGGIWWEDPEISSAIRKFVWN
;
A
#
# COMPACT_ATOMS: atom_id res chain seq x y z
N SER A 1 -33.58 -10.89 7.45
CA SER A 1 -33.33 -12.27 7.00
C SER A 1 -33.18 -12.27 5.49
N VAL A 2 -32.26 -13.08 4.99
CA VAL A 2 -32.01 -13.28 3.57
C VAL A 2 -32.28 -14.76 3.28
N THR A 3 -33.00 -15.03 2.20
CA THR A 3 -33.24 -16.39 1.72
C THR A 3 -32.41 -16.61 0.46
N VAL A 4 -31.63 -17.67 0.45
CA VAL A 4 -30.77 -18.03 -0.68
C VAL A 4 -31.22 -19.38 -1.22
N GLN A 5 -31.35 -19.48 -2.55
CA GLN A 5 -31.48 -20.77 -3.21
C GLN A 5 -30.09 -21.39 -3.28
N ALA A 6 -29.81 -22.32 -2.39
CA ALA A 6 -28.49 -22.90 -2.26
C ALA A 6 -28.11 -23.75 -3.48
N VAL A 7 -26.91 -23.56 -3.97
CA VAL A 7 -26.26 -24.44 -4.96
C VAL A 7 -25.30 -25.36 -4.19
N PRO A 8 -25.34 -26.68 -4.44
CA PRO A 8 -24.46 -27.61 -3.75
C PRO A 8 -22.98 -27.21 -3.86
N PHE A 9 -22.23 -27.39 -2.78
CA PHE A 9 -20.81 -27.08 -2.65
C PHE A 9 -20.44 -25.59 -2.75
N HIS A 10 -21.41 -24.67 -2.65
CA HIS A 10 -21.15 -23.24 -2.54
C HIS A 10 -21.28 -22.78 -1.09
N GLU A 11 -20.38 -21.91 -0.70
CA GLU A 11 -20.43 -21.17 0.55
C GLU A 11 -21.09 -19.80 0.30
N TYR A 12 -21.91 -19.32 1.25
CA TYR A 12 -22.63 -18.07 1.11
C TYR A 12 -22.34 -17.16 2.29
N THR A 13 -22.09 -15.90 2.01
CA THR A 13 -21.99 -14.84 3.01
C THR A 13 -23.07 -13.80 2.77
N VAL A 14 -23.56 -13.18 3.83
CA VAL A 14 -24.44 -12.03 3.76
C VAL A 14 -23.67 -10.81 4.19
N SER A 15 -23.50 -9.86 3.27
CA SER A 15 -22.79 -8.61 3.51
C SER A 15 -23.72 -7.42 3.32
N PHE A 16 -23.38 -6.30 3.93
CA PHE A 16 -24.07 -5.03 3.71
C PHE A 16 -23.03 -3.91 3.53
N LEU A 17 -23.42 -2.88 2.79
CA LEU A 17 -22.63 -1.70 2.61
C LEU A 17 -23.02 -0.65 3.63
N ALA A 18 -22.05 -0.14 4.39
CA ALA A 18 -22.23 0.98 5.29
C ALA A 18 -21.48 2.22 4.73
N TYR A 19 -22.17 3.36 4.70
CA TYR A 19 -21.58 4.62 4.22
C TYR A 19 -20.76 5.34 5.30
N LEU A 20 -21.03 5.05 6.55
CA LEU A 20 -20.32 5.58 7.71
C LEU A 20 -20.16 4.46 8.74
N ILE A 21 -18.93 4.15 9.11
CA ILE A 21 -18.63 2.98 9.95
C ILE A 21 -18.26 3.39 11.36
N TRP A 22 -17.36 4.38 11.53
CA TRP A 22 -16.83 4.77 12.82
C TRP A 22 -16.29 6.20 12.83
N ASP A 23 -15.99 6.69 14.03
CA ASP A 23 -15.18 7.88 14.27
C ASP A 23 -13.71 7.46 14.44
N PRO A 24 -12.83 7.74 13.45
CA PRO A 24 -11.44 7.30 13.52
C PRO A 24 -10.67 7.93 14.69
N VAL A 25 -10.99 9.16 15.07
CA VAL A 25 -10.35 9.84 16.21
C VAL A 25 -10.72 9.13 17.50
N HIS A 26 -11.99 8.77 17.68
CA HIS A 26 -12.43 8.01 18.85
C HIS A 26 -11.75 6.66 18.91
N MET A 27 -11.73 5.92 17.82
CA MET A 27 -11.15 4.58 17.79
C MET A 27 -9.68 4.58 18.17
N TYR A 28 -8.86 5.38 17.50
CA TYR A 28 -7.41 5.34 17.73
C TYR A 28 -6.97 6.10 18.96
N ASN A 29 -7.55 7.25 19.23
CA ASN A 29 -7.06 8.11 20.29
C ASN A 29 -7.75 7.84 21.64
N ALA A 30 -9.07 7.68 21.66
CA ALA A 30 -9.77 7.40 22.90
C ALA A 30 -9.69 5.92 23.28
N THR A 31 -10.02 5.01 22.35
CA THR A 31 -10.15 3.59 22.67
C THR A 31 -8.78 2.92 22.84
N THR A 32 -7.83 3.23 21.94
CA THR A 32 -6.51 2.58 21.93
C THR A 32 -5.51 3.29 22.86
N ASN A 33 -5.46 4.63 22.80
CA ASN A 33 -4.45 5.42 23.53
C ASN A 33 -4.96 6.04 24.83
N GLY A 34 -6.24 5.89 25.13
CA GLY A 34 -6.85 6.50 26.33
C GLY A 34 -6.88 8.04 26.28
N TRP A 35 -6.72 8.66 25.14
CA TRP A 35 -6.76 10.11 24.99
C TRP A 35 -8.21 10.59 25.00
N THR A 36 -8.51 11.53 25.87
CA THR A 36 -9.88 12.04 26.07
C THR A 36 -10.04 13.50 25.70
N ASN A 37 -8.93 14.21 25.47
CA ASN A 37 -8.93 15.65 25.22
C ASN A 37 -8.71 15.98 23.73
N PHE A 38 -9.70 15.64 22.91
CA PHE A 38 -9.68 15.91 21.47
C PHE A 38 -11.12 16.06 20.95
N GLU A 39 -11.24 16.66 19.76
CA GLU A 39 -12.50 16.80 19.06
C GLU A 39 -12.84 15.52 18.28
N HIS A 40 -14.08 15.05 18.41
CA HIS A 40 -14.57 13.93 17.63
C HIS A 40 -14.76 14.34 16.18
N GLN A 41 -14.27 13.51 15.27
CA GLN A 41 -14.38 13.73 13.83
C GLN A 41 -15.21 12.61 13.19
N ILE A 42 -16.26 13.01 12.49
CA ILE A 42 -17.11 12.08 11.73
C ILE A 42 -16.51 11.92 10.33
N THR A 43 -16.42 10.68 9.88
CA THR A 43 -16.00 10.32 8.54
C THR A 43 -16.86 11.02 7.49
N PHE A 44 -16.24 11.63 6.49
CA PHE A 44 -16.92 12.28 5.38
C PHE A 44 -16.21 12.00 4.05
N ASP A 45 -16.95 12.05 2.97
CA ASP A 45 -16.37 11.92 1.63
C ASP A 45 -15.79 13.26 1.18
N VAL A 46 -14.48 13.31 1.10
CA VAL A 46 -13.73 14.50 0.66
C VAL A 46 -13.99 14.85 -0.82
N ARG A 47 -14.60 13.96 -1.59
CA ARG A 47 -14.92 14.20 -3.01
C ARG A 47 -16.22 14.96 -3.21
N GLN A 48 -17.09 15.02 -2.22
CA GLN A 48 -18.29 15.89 -2.30
C GLN A 48 -17.89 17.34 -2.42
N PRO A 49 -18.53 18.15 -3.30
CA PRO A 49 -18.09 19.52 -3.59
C PRO A 49 -17.90 20.40 -2.36
N LYS A 50 -18.79 20.29 -1.37
CA LYS A 50 -18.73 21.11 -0.15
C LYS A 50 -17.56 20.69 0.77
N THR A 51 -17.41 19.41 1.02
CA THR A 51 -16.31 18.87 1.86
C THR A 51 -14.98 18.95 1.13
N HIS A 52 -14.98 18.77 -0.18
CA HIS A 52 -13.80 18.95 -1.03
C HIS A 52 -13.26 20.38 -0.89
N LYS A 53 -14.11 21.40 -1.12
CA LYS A 53 -13.74 22.81 -0.96
C LYS A 53 -13.17 23.07 0.43
N TYR A 54 -13.86 22.61 1.47
CA TYR A 54 -13.42 22.76 2.86
C TYR A 54 -12.05 22.12 3.10
N SER A 55 -11.83 20.89 2.61
CA SER A 55 -10.55 20.17 2.79
C SER A 55 -9.39 20.89 2.09
N MET A 56 -9.60 21.39 0.87
CA MET A 56 -8.58 22.13 0.13
C MET A 56 -8.26 23.50 0.79
N GLU A 57 -9.27 24.19 1.29
CA GLU A 57 -9.08 25.43 2.04
C GLU A 57 -8.36 25.21 3.36
N ARG A 58 -8.70 24.12 4.08
CA ARG A 58 -8.05 23.74 5.32
C ARG A 58 -6.57 23.40 5.12
N LEU A 59 -6.23 22.70 4.04
CA LEU A 59 -4.83 22.41 3.70
C LEU A 59 -4.03 23.70 3.49
N ARG A 60 -4.54 24.63 2.67
CA ARG A 60 -3.89 25.93 2.45
C ARG A 60 -3.73 26.72 3.73
N LYS A 61 -4.78 26.77 4.54
CA LYS A 61 -4.78 27.47 5.83
C LYS A 61 -3.75 26.86 6.78
N PHE A 62 -3.71 25.53 6.90
CA PHE A 62 -2.74 24.84 7.73
C PHE A 62 -1.29 25.21 7.36
N ILE A 63 -0.95 25.17 6.08
CA ILE A 63 0.40 25.50 5.62
C ILE A 63 0.72 26.97 5.91
N ALA A 64 -0.22 27.87 5.67
CA ALA A 64 -0.04 29.30 5.93
C ALA A 64 0.16 29.61 7.43
N GLU A 65 -0.54 28.89 8.32
CA GLU A 65 -0.42 29.04 9.78
C GLU A 65 0.85 28.41 10.37
N HIS A 66 1.53 27.56 9.59
CA HIS A 66 2.72 26.81 10.03
C HIS A 66 3.91 27.01 9.06
N PRO A 67 4.44 28.24 8.94
CA PRO A 67 5.46 28.60 7.93
C PRO A 67 6.81 27.89 8.14
N TYR A 68 7.00 27.18 9.25
CA TYR A 68 8.16 26.35 9.54
C TYR A 68 8.06 24.94 8.96
N VAL A 69 6.88 24.56 8.41
CA VAL A 69 6.69 23.23 7.81
C VAL A 69 7.22 23.26 6.37
N ASN A 70 8.07 22.32 6.05
CA ASN A 70 8.66 22.16 4.71
C ASN A 70 8.09 20.97 3.93
N VAL A 71 7.53 19.99 4.63
CA VAL A 71 6.99 18.76 4.04
C VAL A 71 5.61 18.48 4.60
N ILE A 72 4.65 18.27 3.73
CA ILE A 72 3.32 17.75 4.09
C ILE A 72 3.30 16.26 3.82
N ARG A 73 3.12 15.46 4.87
CA ARG A 73 2.99 14.02 4.77
C ARG A 73 1.53 13.59 4.82
N TYR A 74 1.09 13.00 3.73
CA TYR A 74 -0.22 12.37 3.63
C TYR A 74 -0.15 10.93 4.13
N THR A 75 -1.06 10.54 5.01
CA THR A 75 -1.17 9.15 5.46
C THR A 75 -2.03 8.36 4.47
N THR A 76 -3.09 9.01 3.97
CA THR A 76 -3.95 8.48 2.91
C THR A 76 -4.71 9.65 2.28
N PHE A 77 -5.11 9.53 1.03
CA PHE A 77 -5.92 10.54 0.35
C PHE A 77 -7.40 10.27 0.50
N PHE A 78 -7.82 9.04 0.38
CA PHE A 78 -9.12 8.54 0.82
C PHE A 78 -9.04 7.03 1.01
N HIS A 79 -10.15 6.45 1.52
CA HIS A 79 -10.09 5.09 1.96
C HIS A 79 -10.36 4.08 0.91
N GLN A 80 -9.72 2.96 1.12
CA GLN A 80 -9.92 1.71 0.44
C GLN A 80 -10.65 0.74 1.35
N PHE A 81 -11.30 -0.24 0.74
CA PHE A 81 -11.84 -1.36 1.47
C PHE A 81 -10.74 -2.24 2.00
N THR A 82 -10.87 -2.62 3.25
CA THR A 82 -10.05 -3.62 3.91
C THR A 82 -10.86 -4.87 4.12
N LEU A 83 -10.34 -6.00 3.71
CA LEU A 83 -10.93 -7.29 3.98
C LEU A 83 -10.43 -7.79 5.34
N ILE A 84 -11.34 -8.09 6.24
CA ILE A 84 -11.05 -8.62 7.56
C ILE A 84 -11.78 -9.94 7.71
N PHE A 85 -11.12 -10.93 8.30
CA PHE A 85 -11.73 -12.20 8.67
C PHE A 85 -11.91 -12.23 10.18
N ASP A 86 -13.06 -12.67 10.61
CA ASP A 86 -13.30 -12.96 12.02
C ASP A 86 -12.79 -14.37 12.41
N GLU A 87 -12.96 -14.73 13.66
CA GLU A 87 -12.54 -16.03 14.22
C GLU A 87 -13.16 -17.23 13.52
N LEU A 88 -14.33 -17.04 12.92
CA LEU A 88 -15.02 -18.03 12.11
C LEU A 88 -14.62 -17.99 10.63
N LYS A 89 -13.57 -17.25 10.28
CA LYS A 89 -13.09 -17.01 8.90
C LYS A 89 -14.14 -16.37 8.00
N ARG A 90 -15.06 -15.57 8.58
CA ARG A 90 -16.04 -14.81 7.81
C ARG A 90 -15.42 -13.51 7.36
N GLU A 91 -15.58 -13.22 6.10
CA GLU A 91 -15.03 -12.03 5.47
C GLU A 91 -15.83 -10.78 5.79
N LYS A 92 -15.14 -9.68 6.02
CA LYS A 92 -15.73 -8.36 6.19
C LYS A 92 -14.92 -7.35 5.38
N PHE A 93 -15.63 -6.54 4.61
CA PHE A 93 -15.05 -5.37 3.98
C PHE A 93 -15.26 -4.16 4.86
N VAL A 94 -14.17 -3.47 5.18
CA VAL A 94 -14.18 -2.28 6.02
C VAL A 94 -13.44 -1.18 5.29
N ASP A 95 -13.98 0.03 5.31
CA ASP A 95 -13.27 1.24 4.93
C ASP A 95 -12.40 1.63 6.12
N TRP A 96 -11.17 1.16 6.09
CA TRP A 96 -10.34 1.03 7.29
C TRP A 96 -10.04 2.36 7.98
N TYR A 97 -9.61 3.35 7.23
CA TYR A 97 -9.11 4.56 7.87
C TYR A 97 -10.15 5.66 8.08
N GLY A 98 -11.33 5.54 7.60
CA GLY A 98 -12.47 6.37 7.95
C GLY A 98 -12.36 7.90 7.84
N TYR A 99 -11.32 8.44 7.21
CA TYR A 99 -11.24 9.89 6.99
C TYR A 99 -12.15 10.36 5.86
N SER A 100 -12.38 9.51 4.89
CA SER A 100 -13.38 9.67 3.86
C SER A 100 -13.91 8.31 3.43
N ALA A 101 -15.19 8.22 3.14
CA ALA A 101 -15.80 6.99 2.70
C ALA A 101 -15.60 6.81 1.20
N SER A 102 -15.04 5.66 0.79
CA SER A 102 -14.85 5.34 -0.61
C SER A 102 -16.14 5.01 -1.36
N VAL A 103 -17.25 4.87 -0.65
CA VAL A 103 -18.57 4.49 -1.15
C VAL A 103 -19.70 5.42 -0.72
N SER A 104 -19.44 6.69 -0.59
CA SER A 104 -20.53 7.64 -0.29
C SER A 104 -21.58 7.67 -1.40
N PRO A 105 -22.84 8.04 -1.08
CA PRO A 105 -23.88 8.18 -2.10
C PRO A 105 -23.49 9.12 -3.24
N TYR A 106 -22.72 10.16 -2.94
CA TYR A 106 -22.23 11.10 -3.94
C TYR A 106 -21.31 10.41 -4.95
N ILE A 107 -20.28 9.69 -4.46
CA ILE A 107 -19.29 9.10 -5.36
C ILE A 107 -19.87 7.90 -6.13
N LEU A 108 -20.78 7.15 -5.52
CA LEU A 108 -21.48 6.08 -6.22
C LEU A 108 -22.35 6.61 -7.36
N ASN A 109 -22.98 7.79 -7.17
CA ASN A 109 -23.71 8.44 -8.24
C ASN A 109 -22.78 8.90 -9.37
N GLN A 110 -21.56 9.38 -9.07
CA GLN A 110 -20.57 9.73 -10.09
C GLN A 110 -20.14 8.48 -10.87
N PHE A 111 -19.89 7.36 -10.17
CA PHE A 111 -19.60 6.09 -10.80
C PHE A 111 -20.73 5.69 -11.78
N GLU A 112 -21.99 5.71 -11.33
CA GLU A 112 -23.16 5.36 -12.15
C GLU A 112 -23.27 6.22 -13.40
N GLN A 113 -22.98 7.52 -13.28
CA GLN A 113 -22.99 8.45 -14.42
C GLN A 113 -21.88 8.14 -15.43
N GLU A 114 -20.70 7.76 -14.94
CA GLU A 114 -19.56 7.44 -15.79
C GLU A 114 -19.76 6.13 -16.57
N VAL A 115 -20.22 5.09 -15.86
CA VAL A 115 -20.32 3.75 -16.47
C VAL A 115 -21.65 3.48 -17.17
N GLY A 116 -22.68 4.28 -16.89
CA GLY A 116 -24.01 4.17 -17.51
C GLY A 116 -24.93 3.10 -16.92
N TYR A 117 -24.58 2.53 -15.75
CA TYR A 117 -25.43 1.56 -15.04
C TYR A 117 -25.37 1.76 -13.52
N LYS A 118 -26.36 1.16 -12.84
CA LYS A 118 -26.50 1.31 -11.38
C LYS A 118 -25.43 0.55 -10.62
N PHE A 119 -24.90 1.19 -9.58
CA PHE A 119 -23.99 0.54 -8.63
C PHE A 119 -24.71 -0.56 -7.83
N ARG A 120 -23.97 -1.63 -7.56
CA ARG A 120 -24.35 -2.70 -6.66
C ARG A 120 -23.20 -3.07 -5.74
N PRO A 121 -23.44 -3.35 -4.46
CA PRO A 121 -22.38 -3.71 -3.51
C PRO A 121 -21.52 -4.91 -3.97
N GLU A 122 -22.12 -5.83 -4.72
CA GLU A 122 -21.43 -7.00 -5.24
C GLU A 122 -20.28 -6.67 -6.21
N TYR A 123 -20.28 -5.47 -6.78
CA TYR A 123 -19.20 -5.02 -7.68
C TYR A 123 -17.88 -4.82 -6.95
N ILE A 124 -17.92 -4.48 -5.66
CA ILE A 124 -16.71 -4.29 -4.83
C ILE A 124 -15.96 -5.60 -4.64
N ILE A 125 -16.67 -6.69 -4.50
CA ILE A 125 -16.14 -8.01 -4.17
C ILE A 125 -16.22 -9.01 -5.33
N ASP A 126 -16.48 -8.52 -6.53
CA ASP A 126 -16.67 -9.36 -7.72
C ASP A 126 -17.65 -10.53 -7.47
N GLN A 127 -18.78 -10.23 -6.84
CA GLN A 127 -19.80 -11.22 -6.46
C GLN A 127 -19.30 -12.31 -5.49
N GLY A 128 -18.26 -12.02 -4.71
CA GLY A 128 -17.62 -12.97 -3.82
C GLY A 128 -16.45 -13.75 -4.45
N TYR A 129 -16.13 -13.50 -5.72
CA TYR A 129 -15.06 -14.20 -6.43
C TYR A 129 -13.80 -13.33 -6.63
N TYR A 130 -13.73 -12.20 -5.96
CA TYR A 130 -12.54 -11.35 -6.04
C TYR A 130 -11.28 -12.19 -5.81
N ASN A 131 -10.24 -11.84 -6.56
CA ASN A 131 -8.95 -12.50 -6.45
C ASN A 131 -8.93 -14.00 -6.81
N ASN A 132 -9.94 -14.50 -7.50
CA ASN A 132 -10.00 -15.90 -7.95
C ASN A 132 -9.18 -16.08 -9.23
N GLN A 133 -8.18 -16.96 -9.20
CA GLN A 133 -7.28 -17.19 -10.33
C GLN A 133 -7.94 -17.90 -11.53
N TYR A 134 -9.08 -18.56 -11.32
CA TYR A 134 -9.76 -19.33 -12.36
C TYR A 134 -10.93 -18.58 -12.98
N ARG A 135 -11.20 -17.38 -12.52
CA ARG A 135 -12.31 -16.58 -13.00
C ARG A 135 -11.82 -15.25 -13.54
N VAL A 136 -12.32 -14.90 -14.72
CA VAL A 136 -12.20 -13.54 -15.25
C VAL A 136 -12.96 -12.58 -14.34
N PRO A 137 -12.33 -11.53 -13.81
CA PRO A 137 -13.05 -10.50 -13.08
C PRO A 137 -14.18 -9.91 -13.92
N SER A 138 -15.34 -9.69 -13.30
CA SER A 138 -16.47 -9.08 -14.00
C SER A 138 -16.13 -7.69 -14.54
N LYS A 139 -16.87 -7.27 -15.55
CA LYS A 139 -16.72 -5.92 -16.11
C LYS A 139 -16.97 -4.87 -15.03
N GLU A 140 -18.03 -5.06 -14.24
CA GLU A 140 -18.46 -4.14 -13.20
C GLU A 140 -17.41 -3.99 -12.09
N PHE A 141 -16.79 -5.09 -11.66
CA PHE A 141 -15.67 -5.05 -10.72
C PHE A 141 -14.51 -4.24 -11.29
N ARG A 142 -14.11 -4.51 -12.54
CA ARG A 142 -13.00 -3.78 -13.18
C ARG A 142 -13.30 -2.29 -13.37
N ASP A 143 -14.53 -1.96 -13.76
CA ASP A 143 -14.97 -0.57 -13.92
C ASP A 143 -14.92 0.16 -12.58
N PHE A 144 -15.37 -0.48 -11.49
CA PHE A 144 -15.30 0.10 -10.15
C PHE A 144 -13.86 0.31 -9.68
N GLN A 145 -12.98 -0.67 -9.90
CA GLN A 145 -11.56 -0.55 -9.59
C GLN A 145 -10.89 0.60 -10.37
N ALA A 146 -11.17 0.67 -11.66
CA ALA A 146 -10.62 1.73 -12.52
C ALA A 146 -11.13 3.12 -12.13
N PHE A 147 -12.41 3.23 -11.77
CA PHE A 147 -13.00 4.46 -11.27
C PHE A 147 -12.33 4.91 -9.96
N GLN A 148 -12.21 4.02 -8.97
CA GLN A 148 -11.56 4.32 -7.69
C GLN A 148 -10.12 4.80 -7.89
N ARG A 149 -9.37 4.14 -8.75
CA ARG A 149 -7.98 4.51 -9.07
C ARG A 149 -7.87 5.92 -9.63
N ARG A 150 -8.73 6.27 -10.58
CA ARG A 150 -8.72 7.63 -11.16
C ARG A 150 -9.11 8.69 -10.16
N GLU A 151 -10.11 8.42 -9.34
CA GLU A 151 -10.59 9.37 -8.34
C GLU A 151 -9.55 9.63 -7.23
N VAL A 152 -8.85 8.59 -6.75
CA VAL A 152 -7.79 8.81 -5.76
C VAL A 152 -6.60 9.56 -6.36
N ALA A 153 -6.20 9.22 -7.58
CA ALA A 153 -5.10 9.91 -8.24
C ALA A 153 -5.40 11.39 -8.52
N LYS A 154 -6.63 11.70 -8.92
CA LYS A 154 -7.10 13.08 -9.13
C LYS A 154 -7.09 13.89 -7.83
N LEU A 155 -7.62 13.34 -6.74
CA LEU A 155 -7.60 13.98 -5.44
C LEU A 155 -6.17 14.19 -4.95
N ALA A 156 -5.35 13.15 -5.04
CA ALA A 156 -3.94 13.21 -4.64
C ALA A 156 -3.19 14.30 -5.40
N LYS A 157 -3.35 14.35 -6.71
CA LYS A 157 -2.72 15.38 -7.54
C LYS A 157 -3.12 16.80 -7.12
N GLU A 158 -4.39 17.05 -6.89
CA GLU A 158 -4.86 18.37 -6.48
C GLU A 158 -4.26 18.80 -5.13
N MET A 159 -4.21 17.89 -4.15
CA MET A 159 -3.62 18.16 -2.84
C MET A 159 -2.10 18.39 -2.94
N VAL A 160 -1.42 17.64 -3.78
CA VAL A 160 0.01 17.82 -4.05
C VAL A 160 0.28 19.16 -4.73
N ASP A 161 -0.52 19.52 -5.75
CA ASP A 161 -0.39 20.80 -6.44
C ASP A 161 -0.60 21.99 -5.47
N ILE A 162 -1.55 21.89 -4.54
CA ILE A 162 -1.75 22.88 -3.47
C ILE A 162 -0.52 22.96 -2.56
N THR A 163 0.03 21.84 -2.16
CA THR A 163 1.21 21.77 -1.30
C THR A 163 2.40 22.44 -1.95
N HIS A 164 2.65 22.15 -3.22
CA HIS A 164 3.71 22.77 -4.01
C HIS A 164 3.49 24.28 -4.20
N ALA A 165 2.25 24.70 -4.48
CA ALA A 165 1.92 26.12 -4.60
C ALA A 165 2.16 26.91 -3.30
N CYS A 166 2.13 26.24 -2.16
CA CYS A 166 2.47 26.81 -0.85
C CYS A 166 3.97 26.69 -0.49
N GLY A 167 4.80 26.17 -1.38
CA GLY A 167 6.26 26.06 -1.18
C GLY A 167 6.70 24.87 -0.35
N CYS A 168 5.83 23.88 -0.11
CA CYS A 168 6.16 22.65 0.62
C CYS A 168 6.35 21.46 -0.32
N GLU A 169 7.12 20.47 0.11
CA GLU A 169 7.18 19.15 -0.52
C GLU A 169 5.98 18.28 -0.07
N ALA A 170 5.55 17.40 -0.95
CA ALA A 170 4.47 16.46 -0.70
C ALA A 170 5.01 15.02 -0.57
N MET A 171 4.74 14.37 0.55
CA MET A 171 5.16 13.00 0.84
C MET A 171 3.95 12.12 1.09
N MET A 172 3.96 10.88 0.59
CA MET A 172 2.93 9.88 0.85
C MET A 172 3.44 8.77 1.75
N PHE A 173 2.71 8.45 2.81
CA PHE A 173 2.94 7.27 3.62
C PHE A 173 2.22 6.06 3.01
N LEU A 174 2.96 5.01 2.72
CA LEU A 174 2.47 3.82 2.00
C LEU A 174 2.03 2.67 2.92
N GLY A 175 1.94 2.91 4.23
CA GLY A 175 1.53 1.90 5.19
C GLY A 175 2.65 1.01 5.71
N ASP A 176 2.31 0.03 6.52
CA ASP A 176 3.26 -0.79 7.26
C ASP A 176 3.78 -1.99 6.47
N HIS A 177 2.89 -2.92 6.09
CA HIS A 177 3.28 -4.13 5.37
C HIS A 177 2.78 -4.16 3.92
N TRP A 178 2.19 -3.09 3.43
CA TRP A 178 1.36 -3.06 2.23
C TRP A 178 1.61 -1.79 1.43
N ILE A 179 2.81 -1.73 0.94
CA ILE A 179 3.29 -0.66 0.09
C ILE A 179 2.38 -0.54 -1.15
N GLY A 180 1.91 0.67 -1.39
CA GLY A 180 0.98 0.94 -2.49
C GLY A 180 -0.45 0.46 -2.20
N THR A 181 -0.92 0.65 -0.96
CA THR A 181 -2.34 0.38 -0.61
C THR A 181 -3.31 1.24 -1.40
N GLU A 182 -2.94 2.47 -1.69
CA GLU A 182 -3.68 3.31 -2.60
C GLU A 182 -3.53 2.81 -4.05
N PRO A 183 -4.59 2.68 -4.82
CA PRO A 183 -4.53 2.16 -6.19
C PRO A 183 -4.09 3.24 -7.18
N PHE A 184 -2.87 3.69 -7.11
CA PHE A 184 -2.39 4.81 -7.93
C PHE A 184 -2.00 4.44 -9.36
N MET A 185 -1.67 3.20 -9.64
CA MET A 185 -1.19 2.82 -10.97
C MET A 185 -2.32 2.77 -12.00
N PRO A 186 -2.07 3.22 -13.23
CA PRO A 186 -0.82 3.74 -13.79
C PRO A 186 -0.59 5.24 -13.51
N GLU A 187 -1.47 5.92 -12.84
CA GLU A 187 -1.48 7.37 -12.68
C GLU A 187 -0.44 7.90 -11.68
N PHE A 188 0.25 7.03 -10.94
CA PHE A 188 1.16 7.43 -9.85
C PHE A 188 2.16 8.52 -10.23
N LYS A 189 2.83 8.39 -11.38
CA LYS A 189 3.83 9.37 -11.84
C LYS A 189 3.23 10.76 -12.11
N THR A 190 1.94 10.82 -12.41
CA THR A 190 1.25 12.09 -12.72
C THR A 190 0.83 12.87 -11.49
N ILE A 191 0.83 12.23 -10.31
CA ILE A 191 0.47 12.86 -9.04
C ILE A 191 1.50 13.91 -8.63
N GLY A 192 2.79 13.65 -8.88
CA GLY A 192 3.87 14.59 -8.62
C GLY A 192 4.36 14.59 -7.16
N LEU A 193 4.21 13.48 -6.43
CA LEU A 193 4.77 13.34 -5.09
C LEU A 193 6.30 13.52 -5.12
N ASP A 194 6.84 14.25 -4.14
CA ASP A 194 8.28 14.41 -3.96
C ASP A 194 8.90 13.19 -3.29
N ALA A 195 8.17 12.57 -2.38
CA ALA A 195 8.68 11.44 -1.62
C ALA A 195 7.58 10.42 -1.28
N VAL A 196 8.03 9.21 -1.02
CA VAL A 196 7.23 8.17 -0.38
C VAL A 196 7.94 7.66 0.86
N VAL A 197 7.17 7.31 1.88
CA VAL A 197 7.67 6.69 3.11
C VAL A 197 6.86 5.45 3.42
N GLY A 198 7.54 4.39 3.81
CA GLY A 198 6.90 3.15 4.26
C GLY A 198 7.62 2.56 5.46
N SER A 199 6.95 1.66 6.17
CA SER A 199 7.56 0.94 7.28
C SER A 199 8.59 -0.05 6.78
N VAL A 200 9.75 -0.06 7.40
CA VAL A 200 10.88 -0.94 7.09
C VAL A 200 11.06 -1.90 8.24
N GLY A 201 10.37 -3.03 8.19
CA GLY A 201 10.47 -4.11 9.19
C GLY A 201 11.32 -5.30 8.73
N ASN A 202 11.61 -5.38 7.43
CA ASN A 202 12.36 -6.49 6.84
C ASN A 202 12.96 -6.10 5.49
N GLY A 203 13.66 -7.02 4.85
CA GLY A 203 14.27 -6.78 3.54
C GLY A 203 13.25 -6.60 2.43
N SER A 204 12.12 -7.30 2.48
CA SER A 204 11.09 -7.16 1.45
C SER A 204 10.42 -5.78 1.43
N THR A 205 10.08 -5.24 2.59
CA THR A 205 9.50 -3.90 2.68
C THR A 205 10.49 -2.82 2.22
N LEU A 206 11.76 -2.94 2.60
CA LEU A 206 12.79 -2.02 2.14
C LEU A 206 12.95 -2.09 0.61
N ARG A 207 13.01 -3.29 0.04
CA ARG A 207 13.13 -3.47 -1.42
C ARG A 207 11.95 -2.88 -2.17
N LEU A 208 10.73 -3.06 -1.69
CA LEU A 208 9.52 -2.52 -2.33
C LEU A 208 9.52 -0.99 -2.32
N ILE A 209 9.96 -0.37 -1.22
CA ILE A 209 10.07 1.10 -1.14
C ILE A 209 11.18 1.61 -2.06
N SER A 210 12.36 1.00 -1.99
CA SER A 210 13.51 1.45 -2.78
C SER A 210 13.31 1.30 -4.29
N ASP A 211 12.35 0.48 -4.74
CA ASP A 211 12.06 0.28 -6.16
C ASP A 211 11.01 1.26 -6.72
N ILE A 212 10.43 2.12 -5.88
CA ILE A 212 9.45 3.11 -6.32
C ILE A 212 10.15 4.19 -7.15
N GLU A 213 9.61 4.43 -8.33
CA GLU A 213 10.07 5.45 -9.27
C GLU A 213 9.14 6.66 -9.31
N GLY A 214 9.63 7.78 -9.83
CA GLY A 214 8.83 8.99 -10.02
C GLY A 214 8.74 9.88 -8.79
N VAL A 215 9.59 9.64 -7.79
CA VAL A 215 9.77 10.48 -6.59
C VAL A 215 11.22 10.95 -6.50
N LYS A 216 11.45 12.06 -5.78
CA LYS A 216 12.80 12.59 -5.58
C LYS A 216 13.60 11.74 -4.60
N TYR A 217 12.93 11.22 -3.55
CA TYR A 217 13.56 10.37 -2.55
C TYR A 217 12.57 9.39 -1.91
N THR A 218 13.10 8.31 -1.40
CA THR A 218 12.39 7.28 -0.66
C THR A 218 12.82 7.28 0.81
N GLU A 219 11.88 7.04 1.71
CA GLU A 219 12.12 7.05 3.15
C GLU A 219 11.60 5.77 3.80
N GLY A 220 12.41 5.17 4.66
CA GLY A 220 12.04 4.06 5.51
C GLY A 220 11.67 4.55 6.90
N ARG A 221 10.45 4.28 7.35
CA ARG A 221 10.09 4.40 8.74
C ARG A 221 10.58 3.16 9.47
N PHE A 222 11.69 3.31 10.17
CA PHE A 222 12.22 2.28 11.03
C PHE A 222 11.34 2.13 12.27
N LEU A 223 10.86 0.93 12.52
CA LEU A 223 9.82 0.74 13.49
C LEU A 223 9.79 -0.68 14.01
N PRO A 224 9.66 -0.86 15.33
CA PRO A 224 8.60 -1.68 15.86
C PRO A 224 7.26 -0.96 15.68
N TYR A 225 6.18 -1.71 15.78
CA TYR A 225 4.84 -1.18 15.62
C TYR A 225 4.59 -0.07 16.66
N PHE A 226 4.11 1.09 16.24
CA PHE A 226 4.22 2.35 16.98
C PHE A 226 3.09 2.62 17.99
N PHE A 227 2.24 1.66 18.22
CA PHE A 227 1.12 1.74 19.13
C PHE A 227 1.46 1.19 20.53
N PRO A 228 0.54 1.29 21.49
CA PRO A 228 0.73 0.75 22.84
C PRO A 228 0.97 -0.75 22.91
N ASP A 229 0.69 -1.50 21.86
CA ASP A 229 1.02 -2.93 21.73
C ASP A 229 2.52 -3.20 21.73
N THR A 230 3.35 -2.24 21.31
CA THR A 230 4.81 -2.30 21.46
C THR A 230 5.32 -1.47 22.65
N PHE A 231 4.78 -0.24 22.80
CA PHE A 231 5.23 0.72 23.81
C PHE A 231 4.32 0.70 25.03
N HIS A 232 4.44 -0.32 25.85
CA HIS A 232 3.72 -0.48 27.12
C HIS A 232 4.65 -0.99 28.23
N GLU A 233 4.21 -0.91 29.49
CA GLU A 233 4.94 -1.49 30.59
C GLU A 233 5.17 -3.00 30.38
N GLY A 234 6.44 -3.43 30.45
CA GLY A 234 6.84 -4.81 30.14
C GLY A 234 7.05 -5.12 28.66
N GLY A 235 6.81 -4.17 27.75
CA GLY A 235 7.17 -4.29 26.34
C GLY A 235 8.66 -4.15 26.10
N ASP A 236 9.16 -4.70 25.00
CA ASP A 236 10.57 -4.65 24.60
C ASP A 236 10.74 -4.07 23.18
N PRO A 237 10.56 -2.74 23.01
CA PRO A 237 10.68 -2.10 21.71
C PRO A 237 12.12 -2.17 21.15
N VAL A 238 13.12 -2.31 22.01
CA VAL A 238 14.52 -2.43 21.57
C VAL A 238 14.76 -3.77 20.87
N ARG A 239 14.23 -4.85 21.41
CA ARG A 239 14.35 -6.17 20.80
C ARG A 239 13.66 -6.21 19.45
N GLU A 240 12.42 -5.72 19.38
CA GLU A 240 11.68 -5.65 18.11
C GLU A 240 12.42 -4.81 17.06
N ALA A 241 12.96 -3.67 17.50
CA ALA A 241 13.76 -2.82 16.61
C ALA A 241 15.04 -3.51 16.11
N LYS A 242 15.73 -4.27 16.94
CA LYS A 242 16.91 -5.04 16.55
C LYS A 242 16.57 -6.13 15.53
N GLU A 243 15.49 -6.87 15.76
CA GLU A 243 15.00 -7.89 14.83
C GLU A 243 14.65 -7.29 13.47
N ASN A 244 13.95 -6.17 13.45
CA ASN A 244 13.62 -5.43 12.24
C ASN A 244 14.88 -4.97 11.48
N TRP A 245 15.82 -4.35 12.18
CA TRP A 245 17.01 -3.79 11.54
C TRP A 245 17.94 -4.85 10.96
N VAL A 246 18.15 -5.94 11.68
CA VAL A 246 18.99 -7.05 11.21
C VAL A 246 18.49 -7.63 9.88
N THR A 247 17.18 -7.73 9.70
CA THR A 247 16.60 -8.23 8.47
C THR A 247 16.54 -7.17 7.36
N ALA A 248 16.21 -5.94 7.70
CA ALA A 248 16.06 -4.87 6.73
C ALA A 248 17.40 -4.42 6.11
N ARG A 249 18.44 -4.24 6.94
CA ARG A 249 19.70 -3.62 6.48
C ARG A 249 20.41 -4.36 5.36
N ARG A 250 20.24 -5.66 5.23
CA ARG A 250 20.85 -6.46 4.15
C ARG A 250 20.35 -6.04 2.76
N ALA A 251 19.13 -5.52 2.66
CA ALA A 251 18.58 -5.06 1.40
C ALA A 251 19.17 -3.73 0.95
N ILE A 252 19.68 -2.91 1.87
CA ILE A 252 20.28 -1.61 1.60
C ILE A 252 21.45 -1.73 0.63
N LEU A 253 22.29 -2.75 0.78
CA LEU A 253 23.45 -2.99 -0.06
C LEU A 253 23.10 -3.29 -1.53
N ARG A 254 21.84 -3.62 -1.81
CA ARG A 254 21.38 -3.94 -3.17
C ARG A 254 20.69 -2.76 -3.82
N LYS A 255 19.82 -2.10 -3.10
CA LYS A 255 19.15 -0.88 -3.54
C LYS A 255 18.78 -0.06 -2.31
N PRO A 256 19.54 1.00 -1.99
CA PRO A 256 19.28 1.82 -0.81
C PRO A 256 17.97 2.59 -0.96
N ILE A 257 17.37 2.91 0.18
CA ILE A 257 16.47 4.04 0.34
C ILE A 257 17.29 5.27 0.68
N ASP A 258 16.74 6.47 0.50
CA ASP A 258 17.49 7.71 0.68
C ASP A 258 17.54 8.18 2.14
N ARG A 259 16.50 7.85 2.92
CA ARG A 259 16.36 8.27 4.33
C ARG A 259 15.81 7.14 5.18
N ILE A 260 16.21 7.13 6.45
CA ILE A 260 15.64 6.26 7.48
C ILE A 260 15.48 7.03 8.79
N GLY A 261 14.44 6.69 9.55
CA GLY A 261 14.21 7.26 10.87
C GLY A 261 13.01 6.61 11.58
N TYR A 262 12.80 6.99 12.82
CA TYR A 262 11.61 6.59 13.57
C TYR A 262 10.42 7.47 13.18
N GLY A 263 9.29 6.85 12.90
CA GLY A 263 8.08 7.54 12.43
C GLY A 263 6.81 7.21 13.19
N GLY A 264 6.92 6.95 14.49
CA GLY A 264 5.77 6.66 15.34
C GLY A 264 5.42 7.80 16.30
N TYR A 265 4.68 7.49 17.37
CA TYR A 265 4.33 8.44 18.41
C TYR A 265 5.51 8.71 19.32
N LEU A 266 6.19 9.85 19.14
CA LEU A 266 7.37 10.22 19.93
C LEU A 266 7.11 10.22 21.43
N LYS A 267 5.91 10.64 21.86
CA LYS A 267 5.53 10.64 23.28
C LYS A 267 5.56 9.24 23.91
N LEU A 268 5.24 8.21 23.17
CA LEU A 268 5.35 6.82 23.63
C LEU A 268 6.81 6.38 23.62
N ALA A 269 7.52 6.60 22.53
CA ALA A 269 8.93 6.21 22.37
C ALA A 269 9.85 6.85 23.42
N LEU A 270 9.61 8.11 23.77
CA LEU A 270 10.40 8.83 24.80
C LEU A 270 10.29 8.23 26.19
N GLN A 271 9.35 7.35 26.46
CA GLN A 271 9.26 6.59 27.71
C GLN A 271 10.25 5.41 27.76
N PHE A 272 10.90 5.11 26.64
CA PHE A 272 11.88 4.03 26.47
C PHE A 272 13.22 4.60 25.97
N PRO A 273 14.04 5.20 26.85
CA PRO A 273 15.29 5.84 26.45
C PRO A 273 16.22 4.93 25.64
N GLU A 274 16.35 3.67 26.04
CA GLU A 274 17.19 2.68 25.33
C GLU A 274 16.73 2.44 23.88
N PHE A 275 15.44 2.57 23.63
CA PHE A 275 14.92 2.50 22.25
C PHE A 275 15.33 3.73 21.45
N VAL A 276 15.27 4.93 22.05
CA VAL A 276 15.70 6.18 21.40
C VAL A 276 17.19 6.11 21.05
N ASP A 277 18.02 5.67 21.99
CA ASP A 277 19.46 5.48 21.78
C ASP A 277 19.74 4.46 20.67
N TYR A 278 18.96 3.39 20.63
CA TYR A 278 19.09 2.39 19.57
C TYR A 278 18.69 2.95 18.21
N VAL A 279 17.61 3.73 18.09
CA VAL A 279 17.23 4.42 16.87
C VAL A 279 18.34 5.35 16.39
N GLU A 280 18.96 6.12 17.29
CA GLU A 280 20.10 6.97 16.95
C GLU A 280 21.25 6.14 16.38
N SER A 281 21.57 5.01 16.99
CA SER A 281 22.64 4.11 16.51
C SER A 281 22.33 3.56 15.12
N VAL A 282 21.08 3.19 14.84
CA VAL A 282 20.64 2.74 13.51
C VAL A 282 20.75 3.86 12.48
N CYS A 283 20.36 5.08 12.83
CA CYS A 283 20.48 6.23 11.92
C CYS A 283 21.95 6.54 11.59
N ASN A 284 22.85 6.38 12.55
CA ASN A 284 24.29 6.56 12.33
C ASN A 284 24.87 5.45 11.45
N GLU A 285 24.55 4.18 11.74
CA GLU A 285 24.94 3.04 10.89
C GLU A 285 24.41 3.21 9.47
N PHE A 286 23.14 3.59 9.31
CA PHE A 286 22.55 3.81 7.98
C PHE A 286 23.27 4.93 7.21
N ARG A 287 23.56 6.04 7.87
CA ARG A 287 24.29 7.17 7.27
C ARG A 287 25.67 6.73 6.76
N GLU A 288 26.40 5.97 7.55
CA GLU A 288 27.68 5.42 7.16
C GLU A 288 27.57 4.48 5.96
N LEU A 289 26.62 3.54 6.00
CA LEU A 289 26.36 2.64 4.88
C LEU A 289 25.97 3.41 3.61
N TYR A 290 25.04 4.35 3.72
CA TYR A 290 24.56 5.14 2.59
C TYR A 290 25.68 5.97 1.94
N GLU A 291 26.49 6.65 2.74
CA GLU A 291 27.63 7.44 2.23
C GLU A 291 28.66 6.57 1.49
N ASN A 292 28.84 5.34 1.92
CA ASN A 292 29.77 4.42 1.27
C ASN A 292 29.23 3.80 -0.03
N ILE A 293 27.90 3.67 -0.17
CA ILE A 293 27.29 2.98 -1.33
C ILE A 293 26.61 3.94 -2.33
N LYS A 294 26.28 5.15 -1.94
CA LYS A 294 25.65 6.12 -2.83
C LYS A 294 26.53 6.35 -4.07
N GLY A 295 25.89 6.36 -5.23
CA GLY A 295 26.60 6.53 -6.51
C GLY A 295 27.35 5.29 -7.00
N THR A 296 27.28 4.17 -6.28
CA THR A 296 27.82 2.90 -6.75
C THR A 296 26.71 2.03 -7.37
N THR A 297 27.10 1.14 -8.28
CA THR A 297 26.21 0.13 -8.82
C THR A 297 26.65 -1.23 -8.28
N PRO A 298 25.82 -1.95 -7.50
CA PRO A 298 26.21 -3.23 -6.97
C PRO A 298 26.40 -4.25 -8.10
N TYR A 299 27.45 -5.05 -7.99
CA TYR A 299 27.63 -6.19 -8.89
C TYR A 299 26.54 -7.23 -8.65
N CYS A 300 25.89 -7.64 -9.74
CA CYS A 300 24.82 -8.63 -9.71
C CYS A 300 25.18 -9.77 -10.66
N VAL A 301 25.03 -11.02 -10.17
CA VAL A 301 25.35 -12.22 -10.97
C VAL A 301 24.24 -12.56 -11.96
N LYS A 302 23.00 -12.21 -11.62
CA LYS A 302 21.82 -12.42 -12.45
C LYS A 302 20.78 -11.33 -12.25
N ARG A 303 19.99 -11.09 -13.30
CA ARG A 303 18.79 -10.24 -13.28
C ARG A 303 17.54 -11.09 -13.14
N VAL A 304 16.84 -10.91 -12.03
CA VAL A 304 15.71 -11.73 -11.63
C VAL A 304 14.46 -10.86 -11.65
N ALA A 305 13.44 -11.26 -12.38
CA ALA A 305 12.13 -10.62 -12.31
C ALA A 305 11.20 -11.37 -11.36
N VAL A 306 10.53 -10.61 -10.49
CA VAL A 306 9.37 -11.06 -9.70
C VAL A 306 8.13 -10.67 -10.49
N LEU A 307 7.45 -11.67 -11.05
CA LEU A 307 6.28 -11.50 -11.91
C LEU A 307 5.01 -11.79 -11.12
N ASN A 308 4.07 -10.86 -11.17
CA ASN A 308 2.71 -11.02 -10.66
C ASN A 308 1.72 -10.13 -11.41
N CYS A 309 0.48 -10.03 -10.94
CA CYS A 309 -0.56 -9.24 -11.61
C CYS A 309 -0.47 -7.71 -11.39
N TRP A 310 0.44 -7.20 -10.54
CA TRP A 310 0.55 -5.76 -10.24
C TRP A 310 1.93 -5.13 -10.47
N GLY A 311 3.00 -5.90 -10.55
CA GLY A 311 4.35 -5.36 -10.77
C GLY A 311 4.93 -4.57 -9.60
N LYS A 312 5.46 -3.37 -9.88
CA LYS A 312 6.14 -2.51 -8.89
C LYS A 312 5.22 -1.91 -7.86
N MET A 313 4.18 -1.25 -8.31
CA MET A 313 3.19 -0.58 -7.46
C MET A 313 1.90 -1.36 -7.47
N ARG A 314 1.40 -1.69 -6.30
CA ARG A 314 0.16 -2.44 -6.19
C ARG A 314 -1.06 -1.61 -6.57
N ALA A 315 -1.86 -2.16 -7.46
CA ALA A 315 -3.20 -1.66 -7.78
C ALA A 315 -4.31 -2.52 -7.14
N TRP A 316 -3.93 -3.46 -6.30
CA TRP A 316 -4.82 -4.46 -5.73
C TRP A 316 -5.35 -4.11 -4.33
N GLY A 317 -4.88 -2.99 -3.76
CA GLY A 317 -5.15 -2.64 -2.37
C GLY A 317 -6.62 -2.57 -1.99
N CYS A 318 -7.48 -2.20 -2.93
CA CYS A 318 -8.91 -2.08 -2.68
C CYS A 318 -9.65 -3.40 -2.49
N HIS A 319 -9.05 -4.54 -2.77
CA HIS A 319 -9.65 -5.86 -2.59
C HIS A 319 -8.71 -6.86 -1.92
N MET A 320 -7.65 -6.36 -1.32
CA MET A 320 -6.70 -7.19 -0.58
C MET A 320 -6.90 -7.01 0.92
N VAL A 321 -6.52 -8.04 1.67
CA VAL A 321 -6.47 -7.95 3.12
C VAL A 321 -5.27 -7.14 3.55
N HIS A 322 -5.53 -6.22 4.45
CA HIS A 322 -4.53 -5.40 5.09
C HIS A 322 -4.41 -5.73 6.58
N HIS A 323 -3.40 -5.18 7.24
CA HIS A 323 -3.14 -5.41 8.66
C HIS A 323 -3.10 -6.89 9.05
N ALA A 324 -4.18 -7.37 9.63
CA ALA A 324 -4.19 -8.67 10.28
C ALA A 324 -3.92 -9.86 9.37
N LEU A 325 -4.22 -9.78 8.08
CA LEU A 325 -4.23 -10.94 7.20
C LEU A 325 -3.41 -10.77 5.92
N TYR A 326 -2.74 -9.65 5.79
CA TYR A 326 -1.85 -9.39 4.67
C TYR A 326 -0.89 -10.57 4.38
N TYR A 327 -0.22 -11.09 5.39
CA TYR A 327 0.74 -12.18 5.24
C TYR A 327 0.11 -13.50 4.78
N LYS A 328 -1.18 -13.72 5.05
CA LYS A 328 -1.87 -14.93 4.59
C LYS A 328 -2.15 -14.89 3.09
N GLN A 329 -2.34 -13.71 2.52
CA GLN A 329 -2.62 -13.55 1.10
C GLN A 329 -1.37 -13.30 0.24
N ASN A 330 -0.32 -12.73 0.85
CA ASN A 330 0.90 -12.39 0.14
C ASN A 330 2.13 -13.17 0.63
N TYR A 331 1.91 -14.28 1.30
CA TYR A 331 2.98 -15.03 1.95
C TYR A 331 4.09 -15.41 0.97
N SER A 332 3.76 -16.01 -0.15
CA SER A 332 4.73 -16.42 -1.16
C SER A 332 5.47 -15.23 -1.76
N TYR A 333 4.75 -14.15 -2.06
CA TYR A 333 5.31 -12.91 -2.61
C TYR A 333 6.31 -12.27 -1.65
N ALA A 334 5.91 -12.04 -0.42
CA ALA A 334 6.78 -11.46 0.61
C ALA A 334 7.99 -12.37 0.91
N GLY A 335 7.78 -13.67 0.99
CA GLY A 335 8.86 -14.66 1.23
C GLY A 335 9.91 -14.70 0.12
N VAL A 336 9.49 -14.66 -1.14
CA VAL A 336 10.42 -14.61 -2.28
C VAL A 336 11.22 -13.31 -2.29
N ILE A 337 10.59 -12.16 -2.06
CA ILE A 337 11.30 -10.89 -2.01
C ILE A 337 12.29 -10.88 -0.84
N GLU A 338 11.88 -11.40 0.33
CA GLU A 338 12.74 -11.50 1.50
C GLU A 338 13.98 -12.37 1.22
N MET A 339 13.79 -13.49 0.58
CA MET A 339 14.88 -14.38 0.16
C MET A 339 15.84 -13.68 -0.80
N LEU A 340 15.32 -12.91 -1.75
CA LEU A 340 16.13 -12.22 -2.75
C LEU A 340 16.81 -10.94 -2.22
N SER A 341 16.31 -10.35 -1.14
CA SER A 341 16.70 -9.01 -0.68
C SER A 341 18.19 -8.83 -0.40
N GLY A 342 18.85 -9.85 0.16
CA GLY A 342 20.29 -9.83 0.42
C GLY A 342 21.14 -10.56 -0.62
N ALA A 343 20.51 -11.19 -1.61
CA ALA A 343 21.20 -11.98 -2.61
C ALA A 343 21.87 -11.09 -3.70
N PRO A 344 22.92 -11.56 -4.36
CA PRO A 344 23.63 -10.79 -5.39
C PRO A 344 22.89 -10.77 -6.73
N PHE A 345 21.60 -10.46 -6.69
CA PHE A 345 20.73 -10.38 -7.86
C PHE A 345 20.22 -8.94 -8.07
N ASP A 346 20.10 -8.55 -9.33
CA ASP A 346 19.32 -7.37 -9.70
C ASP A 346 17.85 -7.77 -9.82
N VAL A 347 17.05 -7.40 -8.82
CA VAL A 347 15.64 -7.78 -8.72
C VAL A 347 14.77 -6.71 -9.35
N LYS A 348 13.94 -7.11 -10.30
CA LYS A 348 12.92 -6.29 -10.96
C LYS A 348 11.53 -6.77 -10.57
N PHE A 349 10.59 -5.85 -10.42
CA PHE A 349 9.18 -6.15 -10.22
C PHE A 349 8.44 -5.85 -11.52
N ILE A 350 7.82 -6.87 -12.11
CA ILE A 350 7.09 -6.75 -13.37
C ILE A 350 5.70 -7.34 -13.26
N SER A 351 4.76 -6.80 -14.04
CA SER A 351 3.43 -7.34 -14.20
C SER A 351 3.27 -8.04 -15.55
N PHE A 352 2.19 -8.80 -15.68
CA PHE A 352 1.79 -9.36 -16.98
C PHE A 352 1.44 -8.25 -17.99
N GLU A 353 0.88 -7.14 -17.51
CA GLU A 353 0.59 -5.97 -18.34
C GLU A 353 1.87 -5.32 -18.87
N ASP A 354 2.95 -5.25 -18.05
CA ASP A 354 4.24 -4.77 -18.51
C ASP A 354 4.79 -5.63 -19.65
N ILE A 355 4.66 -6.97 -19.55
CA ILE A 355 5.07 -7.90 -20.62
C ILE A 355 4.24 -7.68 -21.89
N LYS A 356 2.94 -7.44 -21.75
CA LYS A 356 2.06 -7.18 -22.87
C LYS A 356 2.41 -5.89 -23.60
N ASN A 357 2.72 -4.85 -22.84
CA ASN A 357 3.05 -3.53 -23.38
C ASN A 357 4.47 -3.48 -23.97
N ASP A 358 5.40 -4.26 -23.44
CA ASP A 358 6.76 -4.39 -23.94
C ASP A 358 7.27 -5.84 -23.83
N PRO A 359 7.05 -6.69 -24.84
CA PRO A 359 7.58 -8.05 -24.85
C PRO A 359 9.11 -8.14 -24.79
N HIS A 360 9.82 -7.07 -25.17
CA HIS A 360 11.28 -7.01 -25.12
C HIS A 360 11.83 -6.75 -23.72
N LEU A 361 10.97 -6.40 -22.77
CA LEU A 361 11.31 -6.30 -21.34
C LEU A 361 12.03 -7.56 -20.86
N LEU A 362 11.61 -8.73 -21.33
CA LEU A 362 12.15 -10.04 -20.95
C LEU A 362 13.57 -10.28 -21.49
N ASP A 363 13.97 -9.65 -22.60
CA ASP A 363 15.30 -9.84 -23.23
C ASP A 363 16.45 -9.43 -22.29
N SER A 364 16.16 -8.59 -21.31
CA SER A 364 17.14 -8.12 -20.33
C SER A 364 17.24 -8.97 -19.07
N LEU A 365 16.42 -10.00 -18.93
CA LEU A 365 16.32 -10.81 -17.71
C LEU A 365 17.00 -12.17 -17.88
N ASP A 366 17.46 -12.73 -16.76
CA ASP A 366 18.02 -14.09 -16.72
C ASP A 366 17.03 -15.09 -16.11
N VAL A 367 16.16 -14.63 -15.20
CA VAL A 367 15.21 -15.49 -14.47
C VAL A 367 13.90 -14.74 -14.27
N ILE A 368 12.78 -15.44 -14.41
CA ILE A 368 11.45 -14.97 -14.01
C ILE A 368 10.93 -15.88 -12.91
N ILE A 369 10.51 -15.29 -11.80
CA ILE A 369 9.83 -15.99 -10.71
C ILE A 369 8.38 -15.50 -10.68
N ASN A 370 7.46 -16.35 -11.08
CA ASN A 370 6.03 -16.04 -10.94
C ASN A 370 5.62 -16.28 -9.49
N VAL A 371 5.12 -15.24 -8.84
CA VAL A 371 4.88 -15.21 -7.41
C VAL A 371 3.47 -14.79 -7.09
N GLY A 372 2.82 -15.58 -6.26
CA GLY A 372 1.48 -15.35 -5.73
C GLY A 372 1.02 -16.58 -4.97
N ASP A 373 -0.09 -16.47 -4.31
CA ASP A 373 -0.70 -17.61 -3.62
C ASP A 373 -1.52 -18.45 -4.59
N ALA A 374 -1.48 -19.77 -4.43
CA ALA A 374 -2.08 -20.71 -5.38
C ALA A 374 -3.60 -20.53 -5.56
N ASP A 375 -4.28 -20.05 -4.53
CA ASP A 375 -5.74 -19.86 -4.54
C ASP A 375 -6.16 -18.44 -4.94
N THR A 376 -5.24 -17.65 -5.49
CA THR A 376 -5.49 -16.25 -5.81
C THR A 376 -5.14 -15.91 -7.26
N ALA A 377 -5.64 -14.78 -7.75
CA ALA A 377 -5.28 -14.23 -9.05
C ALA A 377 -3.86 -13.62 -9.10
N HIS A 378 -3.12 -13.64 -8.02
CA HIS A 378 -1.80 -13.00 -7.93
C HIS A 378 -0.77 -13.63 -8.85
N THR A 379 -0.91 -14.92 -9.17
CA THR A 379 -0.06 -15.66 -10.10
C THR A 379 -0.37 -15.38 -11.58
N GLY A 380 -1.29 -14.49 -11.87
CA GLY A 380 -1.63 -14.06 -13.21
C GLY A 380 -3.04 -14.40 -13.66
N GLY A 381 -3.65 -15.49 -13.19
CA GLY A 381 -5.02 -15.85 -13.54
C GLY A 381 -5.26 -15.82 -15.07
N ILE A 382 -6.20 -15.00 -15.50
CA ILE A 382 -6.57 -14.86 -16.91
C ILE A 382 -5.43 -14.36 -17.82
N TRP A 383 -4.40 -13.67 -17.28
CA TRP A 383 -3.29 -13.21 -18.10
C TRP A 383 -2.58 -14.35 -18.84
N TRP A 384 -2.61 -15.57 -18.28
CA TRP A 384 -2.05 -16.75 -18.91
C TRP A 384 -2.79 -17.21 -20.17
N GLU A 385 -4.04 -16.76 -20.36
CA GLU A 385 -4.85 -17.01 -21.57
C GLU A 385 -4.49 -16.06 -22.72
N ASP A 386 -3.79 -14.95 -22.41
CA ASP A 386 -3.34 -14.00 -23.43
C ASP A 386 -2.21 -14.62 -24.27
N PRO A 387 -2.41 -14.78 -25.60
CA PRO A 387 -1.43 -15.46 -26.45
C PRO A 387 -0.14 -14.66 -26.63
N GLU A 388 -0.17 -13.34 -26.54
CA GLU A 388 1.02 -12.48 -26.66
C GLU A 388 1.91 -12.66 -25.45
N ILE A 389 1.35 -12.63 -24.25
CA ILE A 389 2.06 -12.84 -22.99
C ILE A 389 2.62 -14.27 -22.93
N SER A 390 1.77 -15.25 -23.17
CA SER A 390 2.17 -16.66 -23.14
C SER A 390 3.29 -16.96 -24.15
N SER A 391 3.24 -16.36 -25.35
CA SER A 391 4.29 -16.50 -26.35
C SER A 391 5.59 -15.83 -25.94
N ALA A 392 5.52 -14.63 -25.35
CA ALA A 392 6.71 -13.92 -24.88
C ALA A 392 7.43 -14.71 -23.76
N ILE A 393 6.68 -15.22 -22.77
CA ILE A 393 7.23 -16.02 -21.69
C ILE A 393 7.81 -17.36 -22.22
N ARG A 394 7.11 -18.03 -23.13
CA ARG A 394 7.64 -19.25 -23.76
C ARG A 394 8.94 -18.98 -24.49
N LYS A 395 9.00 -17.93 -25.31
CA LYS A 395 10.23 -17.55 -26.00
C LYS A 395 11.37 -17.30 -25.02
N PHE A 396 11.10 -16.61 -23.90
CA PHE A 396 12.10 -16.39 -22.85
C PHE A 396 12.63 -17.72 -22.26
N VAL A 397 11.76 -18.69 -22.02
CA VAL A 397 12.13 -19.98 -21.42
C VAL A 397 12.94 -20.87 -22.38
N TRP A 398 12.71 -20.72 -23.71
CA TRP A 398 13.37 -21.52 -24.73
C TRP A 398 14.74 -20.97 -25.16
N ASN A 399 15.02 -19.70 -24.87
CA ASN A 399 16.28 -19.04 -25.16
C ASN A 399 17.27 -19.13 -23.97
#